data_5b5eba904362e7f190fde37c3213606d
#
_entry.id   5b5eba904362e7f190fde37c3213606d
#
_cell.length_a   1.000
_cell.length_b   1.000
_cell.length_c   1.000
_cell.angle_alpha   90.00
_cell.angle_beta   90.00
_cell.angle_gamma   90.00
#
_symmetry.space_group_name_H-M   'P 1'
#
loop_
_entity.id
_entity.type
_entity.pdbx_description
1 polymer ?
#
loop_
_entity_poly.entity_id
_entity_poly.type
_entity_poly.pdbx_seq_one_letter_code
_entity_poly.pdbx_strand_id
1 'polypeptide(L)'
;PTHYGRVCPIETPEGPNIGLINSFASYARTNNYGFIETPYRKVVKGTVTDEIVYLSAIDEGEHVIAQANAALNKKNRFVDDLVPVRHANEFELMSSDMVDLMDVSPQQVVSVAASLIPFLEHDDANRALMGSNMQRQAVPVLRPEKPLVGTGLETVVARDSGVCVVAKNKGVVESVDAGRIVVRVTDAKNKTAEVDIYLSLIHISEPTRRTD
;
A
#
# COMPACT_ATOMS: atom_id res chain seq x y z
N PRO A 1 -20.15 -4.88 5.24
CA PRO A 1 -19.25 -4.76 6.39
C PRO A 1 -18.00 -5.63 6.24
N THR A 2 -18.15 -6.91 5.84
CA THR A 2 -17.05 -7.87 5.69
C THR A 2 -15.99 -7.47 4.63
N HIS A 3 -16.32 -6.57 3.71
CA HIS A 3 -15.37 -6.07 2.69
C HIS A 3 -14.44 -4.97 3.20
N TYR A 4 -14.71 -4.39 4.36
CA TYR A 4 -13.89 -3.30 4.91
C TYR A 4 -12.44 -3.73 5.09
N GLY A 5 -11.51 -3.00 4.48
CA GLY A 5 -10.08 -3.29 4.51
C GLY A 5 -9.64 -4.56 3.75
N ARG A 6 -10.56 -5.26 3.06
CA ARG A 6 -10.29 -6.50 2.33
C ARG A 6 -10.51 -6.36 0.84
N VAL A 7 -11.63 -5.80 0.44
CA VAL A 7 -12.01 -5.59 -0.95
C VAL A 7 -12.28 -4.12 -1.18
N CYS A 8 -11.67 -3.54 -2.21
CA CYS A 8 -11.86 -2.13 -2.55
C CYS A 8 -13.31 -1.87 -2.98
N PRO A 9 -13.99 -0.87 -2.40
CA PRO A 9 -15.36 -0.53 -2.79
C PRO A 9 -15.45 0.24 -4.11
N ILE A 10 -14.34 0.72 -4.64
CA ILE A 10 -14.28 1.63 -5.80
C ILE A 10 -13.77 0.91 -7.05
N GLU A 11 -12.66 0.18 -6.95
CA GLU A 11 -11.99 -0.41 -8.10
C GLU A 11 -12.71 -1.66 -8.59
N THR A 12 -13.44 -1.53 -9.68
CA THR A 12 -14.10 -2.61 -10.42
C THR A 12 -14.14 -2.24 -11.91
N PRO A 13 -14.19 -3.20 -12.84
CA PRO A 13 -14.35 -2.90 -14.26
C PRO A 13 -15.63 -2.11 -14.55
N GLU A 14 -15.61 -1.32 -15.60
CA GLU A 14 -16.78 -0.73 -16.20
C GLU A 14 -17.41 -1.71 -17.20
N GLY A 15 -18.74 -1.78 -17.24
CA GLY A 15 -19.46 -2.63 -18.19
C GLY A 15 -20.07 -3.90 -17.56
N PRO A 16 -20.23 -5.01 -18.32
CA PRO A 16 -20.98 -6.18 -17.88
C PRO A 16 -20.45 -6.86 -16.62
N ASN A 17 -19.16 -6.74 -16.36
CA ASN A 17 -18.48 -7.35 -15.22
C ASN A 17 -18.38 -6.43 -13.99
N ILE A 18 -19.12 -5.33 -13.96
CA ILE A 18 -19.13 -4.41 -12.83
C ILE A 18 -19.55 -5.13 -11.54
N GLY A 19 -18.76 -4.97 -10.48
CA GLY A 19 -19.03 -5.60 -9.18
C GLY A 19 -18.73 -7.10 -9.13
N LEU A 20 -18.50 -7.77 -10.25
CA LEU A 20 -18.15 -9.20 -10.30
C LEU A 20 -16.63 -9.43 -10.20
N ILE A 21 -15.84 -8.53 -10.75
CA ILE A 21 -14.38 -8.55 -10.64
C ILE A 21 -13.98 -7.46 -9.67
N ASN A 22 -13.35 -7.84 -8.56
CA ASN A 22 -12.96 -6.92 -7.49
C ASN A 22 -11.45 -6.94 -7.30
N SER A 23 -10.93 -5.88 -6.67
CA SER A 23 -9.53 -5.76 -6.31
C SER A 23 -9.35 -5.80 -4.80
N PHE A 24 -8.24 -6.38 -4.34
CA PHE A 24 -7.87 -6.34 -2.92
C PHE A 24 -7.65 -4.91 -2.44
N ALA A 25 -7.99 -4.66 -1.19
CA ALA A 25 -7.57 -3.45 -0.50
C ALA A 25 -6.04 -3.45 -0.30
N SER A 26 -5.44 -2.27 -0.11
CA SER A 26 -3.99 -2.04 -0.18
C SER A 26 -3.17 -2.94 0.75
N TYR A 27 -3.67 -3.26 1.95
CA TYR A 27 -2.95 -4.07 2.94
C TYR A 27 -3.59 -5.45 3.17
N ALA A 28 -4.60 -5.82 2.38
CA ALA A 28 -5.24 -7.11 2.48
C ALA A 28 -4.30 -8.23 2.02
N ARG A 29 -4.38 -9.35 2.71
CA ARG A 29 -3.68 -10.58 2.34
C ARG A 29 -4.59 -11.78 2.53
N THR A 30 -4.25 -12.90 1.93
CA THR A 30 -4.91 -14.18 2.15
C THR A 30 -4.16 -14.99 3.19
N ASN A 31 -4.88 -15.66 4.08
CA ASN A 31 -4.31 -16.63 5.00
C ASN A 31 -4.13 -18.01 4.33
N ASN A 32 -3.59 -18.98 5.08
CA ASN A 32 -3.35 -20.35 4.58
C ASN A 32 -4.63 -21.10 4.18
N TYR A 33 -5.80 -20.65 4.64
CA TYR A 33 -7.11 -21.22 4.34
C TYR A 33 -7.83 -20.48 3.20
N GLY A 34 -7.23 -19.42 2.66
CA GLY A 34 -7.82 -18.61 1.59
C GLY A 34 -8.75 -17.49 2.05
N PHE A 35 -8.89 -17.24 3.36
CA PHE A 35 -9.64 -16.09 3.86
C PHE A 35 -8.82 -14.81 3.73
N ILE A 36 -9.51 -13.71 3.40
CA ILE A 36 -8.89 -12.39 3.30
C ILE A 36 -8.80 -11.77 4.69
N GLU A 37 -7.59 -11.38 5.07
CA GLU A 37 -7.28 -10.71 6.33
C GLU A 37 -6.85 -9.27 6.09
N THR A 38 -7.11 -8.42 7.08
CA THR A 38 -6.69 -7.01 7.09
C THR A 38 -5.89 -6.71 8.35
N PRO A 39 -4.88 -5.81 8.30
CA PRO A 39 -4.06 -5.49 9.45
C PRO A 39 -4.73 -4.49 10.38
N TYR A 40 -4.52 -4.67 11.67
CA TYR A 40 -4.89 -3.75 12.74
C TYR A 40 -3.73 -3.55 13.71
N ARG A 41 -3.66 -2.36 14.29
CA ARG A 41 -2.74 -2.07 15.40
C ARG A 41 -3.43 -2.42 16.71
N LYS A 42 -2.72 -3.11 17.59
CA LYS A 42 -3.24 -3.48 18.90
C LYS A 42 -3.23 -2.29 19.85
N VAL A 43 -4.32 -2.13 20.58
CA VAL A 43 -4.48 -1.08 21.59
C VAL A 43 -4.48 -1.72 22.98
N VAL A 44 -3.72 -1.15 23.90
CA VAL A 44 -3.68 -1.60 25.30
C VAL A 44 -3.93 -0.41 26.21
N LYS A 45 -5.04 -0.44 26.93
CA LYS A 45 -5.45 0.63 27.87
C LYS A 45 -5.36 2.04 27.26
N GLY A 46 -5.98 2.22 26.09
CA GLY A 46 -6.04 3.49 25.37
C GLY A 46 -4.71 3.92 24.73
N THR A 47 -3.70 3.03 24.69
CA THR A 47 -2.41 3.29 24.04
C THR A 47 -2.23 2.38 22.84
N VAL A 48 -2.00 2.94 21.66
CA VAL A 48 -1.78 2.22 20.41
C VAL A 48 -0.34 1.69 20.39
N THR A 49 -0.19 0.38 20.18
CA THR A 49 1.11 -0.28 20.07
C THR A 49 1.55 -0.39 18.60
N ASP A 50 2.81 -0.73 18.37
CA ASP A 50 3.33 -1.03 17.03
C ASP A 50 3.12 -2.49 16.61
N GLU A 51 2.47 -3.29 17.48
CA GLU A 51 2.10 -4.67 17.17
C GLU A 51 0.95 -4.69 16.15
N ILE A 52 1.18 -5.37 15.02
CA ILE A 52 0.21 -5.51 13.95
C ILE A 52 -0.36 -6.92 13.97
N VAL A 53 -1.69 -7.01 14.04
CA VAL A 53 -2.44 -8.26 14.01
C VAL A 53 -3.28 -8.29 12.74
N TYR A 54 -3.25 -9.41 12.02
CA TYR A 54 -4.11 -9.64 10.86
C TYR A 54 -5.32 -10.45 11.28
N LEU A 55 -6.51 -9.94 10.97
CA LEU A 55 -7.76 -10.58 11.33
C LEU A 55 -8.63 -10.83 10.11
N SER A 56 -9.32 -11.96 10.13
CA SER A 56 -10.41 -12.26 9.20
C SER A 56 -11.67 -11.49 9.58
N ALA A 57 -12.66 -11.45 8.69
CA ALA A 57 -13.93 -10.78 8.96
C ALA A 57 -14.72 -11.41 10.13
N ILE A 58 -14.51 -12.68 10.40
CA ILE A 58 -15.17 -13.42 11.49
C ILE A 58 -14.60 -12.96 12.82
N ASP A 59 -13.26 -12.98 12.93
CA ASP A 59 -12.56 -12.63 14.17
C ASP A 59 -12.74 -11.14 14.51
N GLU A 60 -12.80 -10.28 13.47
CA GLU A 60 -12.97 -8.84 13.61
C GLU A 60 -14.26 -8.45 14.33
N GLY A 61 -15.34 -9.21 14.12
CA GLY A 61 -16.67 -8.88 14.65
C GLY A 61 -16.74 -8.82 16.17
N GLU A 62 -15.81 -9.45 16.87
CA GLU A 62 -15.73 -9.50 18.34
C GLU A 62 -14.97 -8.31 18.96
N HIS A 63 -14.27 -7.52 18.13
CA HIS A 63 -13.40 -6.44 18.59
C HIS A 63 -14.00 -5.05 18.40
N VAL A 64 -13.57 -4.12 19.27
CA VAL A 64 -13.85 -2.69 19.16
C VAL A 64 -12.67 -2.04 18.45
N ILE A 65 -12.91 -1.51 17.24
CA ILE A 65 -11.87 -1.03 16.33
C ILE A 65 -11.99 0.47 16.12
N ALA A 66 -10.96 1.22 16.54
CA ALA A 66 -10.89 2.66 16.28
C ALA A 66 -10.50 2.96 14.84
N GLN A 67 -11.02 4.06 14.31
CA GLN A 67 -10.65 4.54 12.98
C GLN A 67 -9.20 5.09 12.96
N ALA A 68 -8.54 4.98 11.81
CA ALA A 68 -7.15 5.43 11.63
C ALA A 68 -6.95 6.95 11.80
N ASN A 69 -8.01 7.76 11.68
CA ASN A 69 -7.99 9.21 11.83
C ASN A 69 -8.17 9.69 13.28
N ALA A 70 -8.35 8.77 14.24
CA ALA A 70 -8.46 9.13 15.64
C ALA A 70 -7.20 9.85 16.13
N ALA A 71 -7.38 10.97 16.84
CA ALA A 71 -6.28 11.80 17.30
C ALA A 71 -5.42 11.07 18.35
N LEU A 72 -4.12 10.98 18.10
CA LEU A 72 -3.14 10.39 19.01
C LEU A 72 -2.16 11.46 19.51
N ASN A 73 -1.76 11.36 20.75
CA ASN A 73 -0.70 12.19 21.31
C ASN A 73 0.70 11.63 20.95
N LYS A 74 1.77 12.34 21.33
CA LYS A 74 3.16 11.92 21.09
C LYS A 74 3.55 10.57 21.74
N LYS A 75 2.73 10.06 22.64
CA LYS A 75 2.92 8.78 23.33
C LYS A 75 1.99 7.69 22.76
N ASN A 76 1.42 7.89 21.56
CA ASN A 76 0.47 7.00 20.91
C ASN A 76 -0.79 6.70 21.76
N ARG A 77 -1.21 7.61 22.62
CA ARG A 77 -2.44 7.50 23.40
C ARG A 77 -3.53 8.36 22.77
N PHE A 78 -4.77 7.90 22.80
CA PHE A 78 -5.92 8.70 22.35
C PHE A 78 -6.01 10.02 23.12
N VAL A 79 -6.30 11.08 22.40
CA VAL A 79 -6.46 12.43 22.97
C VAL A 79 -7.87 12.61 23.50
N ASP A 80 -8.83 12.07 22.78
CA ASP A 80 -10.26 12.21 23.09
C ASP A 80 -10.71 11.06 24.00
N ASP A 81 -11.59 11.34 24.94
CA ASP A 81 -12.19 10.33 25.82
C ASP A 81 -13.17 9.44 25.05
N LEU A 82 -13.87 10.02 24.06
CA LEU A 82 -14.78 9.31 23.15
C LEU A 82 -14.17 9.24 21.76
N VAL A 83 -13.98 8.03 21.28
CA VAL A 83 -13.35 7.75 19.98
C VAL A 83 -14.38 7.13 19.03
N PRO A 84 -14.42 7.54 17.74
CA PRO A 84 -15.23 6.88 16.76
C PRO A 84 -14.68 5.47 16.49
N VAL A 85 -15.52 4.47 16.73
CA VAL A 85 -15.18 3.06 16.61
C VAL A 85 -16.14 2.34 15.68
N ARG A 86 -15.70 1.18 15.21
CA ARG A 86 -16.51 0.20 14.53
C ARG A 86 -16.60 -1.04 15.41
N HIS A 87 -17.82 -1.41 15.79
CA HIS A 87 -18.11 -2.61 16.59
C HIS A 87 -19.35 -3.30 16.05
N ALA A 88 -19.33 -4.61 15.93
CA ALA A 88 -20.43 -5.43 15.45
C ALA A 88 -21.08 -4.91 14.14
N ASN A 89 -20.26 -4.37 13.21
CA ASN A 89 -20.65 -3.74 11.94
C ASN A 89 -21.37 -2.39 12.05
N GLU A 90 -21.41 -1.77 13.22
CA GLU A 90 -21.98 -0.44 13.43
C GLU A 90 -20.88 0.56 13.77
N PHE A 91 -21.12 1.84 13.45
CA PHE A 91 -20.22 2.94 13.83
C PHE A 91 -20.79 3.64 15.04
N GLU A 92 -20.02 3.64 16.12
CA GLU A 92 -20.41 4.21 17.40
C GLU A 92 -19.28 5.08 17.98
N LEU A 93 -19.62 5.84 19.03
CA LEU A 93 -18.65 6.56 19.86
C LEU A 93 -18.50 5.78 21.17
N MET A 94 -17.30 5.29 21.42
CA MET A 94 -16.98 4.56 22.66
C MET A 94 -15.83 5.19 23.41
N SER A 95 -15.71 4.88 24.69
CA SER A 95 -14.59 5.29 25.52
C SER A 95 -13.28 4.71 25.00
N SER A 96 -12.22 5.50 25.02
CA SER A 96 -10.87 5.10 24.57
C SER A 96 -10.33 3.86 25.29
N ASP A 97 -10.77 3.59 26.52
CA ASP A 97 -10.35 2.41 27.29
C ASP A 97 -10.99 1.09 26.80
N MET A 98 -12.11 1.18 26.06
CA MET A 98 -12.81 0.03 25.48
C MET A 98 -12.28 -0.40 24.11
N VAL A 99 -11.35 0.37 23.55
CA VAL A 99 -10.81 0.11 22.22
C VAL A 99 -9.75 -0.99 22.29
N ASP A 100 -9.95 -2.05 21.50
CA ASP A 100 -9.01 -3.19 21.41
C ASP A 100 -8.00 -3.03 20.27
N LEU A 101 -8.47 -2.50 19.14
CA LEU A 101 -7.72 -2.40 17.91
C LEU A 101 -7.90 -1.02 17.26
N MET A 102 -6.97 -0.66 16.40
CA MET A 102 -7.03 0.55 15.58
C MET A 102 -6.65 0.24 14.14
N ASP A 103 -7.33 0.85 13.19
CA ASP A 103 -6.94 0.80 11.77
C ASP A 103 -5.50 1.30 11.58
N VAL A 104 -4.75 0.68 10.68
CA VAL A 104 -3.34 1.04 10.42
C VAL A 104 -3.25 2.37 9.67
N SER A 105 -4.09 2.54 8.65
CA SER A 105 -4.11 3.72 7.79
C SER A 105 -5.49 3.88 7.14
N PRO A 106 -5.91 5.12 6.81
CA PRO A 106 -7.12 5.33 6.00
C PRO A 106 -7.04 4.67 4.61
N GLN A 107 -5.85 4.51 4.07
CA GLN A 107 -5.61 3.88 2.76
C GLN A 107 -5.91 2.38 2.74
N GLN A 108 -6.01 1.73 3.90
CA GLN A 108 -6.29 0.28 3.95
C GLN A 108 -7.67 -0.10 3.43
N VAL A 109 -8.60 0.84 3.33
CA VAL A 109 -9.98 0.59 2.87
C VAL A 109 -10.08 0.42 1.36
N VAL A 110 -9.18 1.06 0.62
CA VAL A 110 -9.20 1.13 -0.85
C VAL A 110 -8.01 0.37 -1.46
N SER A 111 -8.11 0.05 -2.75
CA SER A 111 -7.03 -0.59 -3.49
C SER A 111 -5.83 0.33 -3.70
N VAL A 112 -4.71 -0.23 -4.16
CA VAL A 112 -3.50 0.55 -4.48
C VAL A 112 -3.78 1.61 -5.53
N ALA A 113 -4.54 1.28 -6.59
CA ALA A 113 -4.89 2.25 -7.62
C ALA A 113 -5.73 3.41 -7.08
N ALA A 114 -6.76 3.12 -6.29
CA ALA A 114 -7.57 4.15 -5.65
C ALA A 114 -6.78 4.97 -4.63
N SER A 115 -5.84 4.36 -3.90
CA SER A 115 -4.97 5.05 -2.94
C SER A 115 -4.01 6.05 -3.57
N LEU A 116 -3.77 5.98 -4.87
CA LEU A 116 -2.93 6.90 -5.62
C LEU A 116 -3.70 8.13 -6.13
N ILE A 117 -5.02 8.19 -5.95
CA ILE A 117 -5.84 9.34 -6.35
C ILE A 117 -5.75 10.41 -5.26
N PRO A 118 -5.15 11.58 -5.55
CA PRO A 118 -5.12 12.67 -4.57
C PRO A 118 -6.52 13.22 -4.35
N PHE A 119 -6.83 13.58 -3.09
CA PHE A 119 -8.14 14.11 -2.68
C PHE A 119 -9.32 13.17 -2.96
N LEU A 120 -9.08 11.87 -2.88
CA LEU A 120 -10.10 10.84 -3.14
C LEU A 120 -11.38 11.04 -2.32
N GLU A 121 -11.25 11.53 -1.08
CA GLU A 121 -12.34 11.78 -0.16
C GLU A 121 -13.34 12.87 -0.66
N HIS A 122 -12.93 13.69 -1.61
CA HIS A 122 -13.74 14.73 -2.22
C HIS A 122 -14.36 14.32 -3.56
N ASP A 123 -14.01 13.14 -4.07
CA ASP A 123 -14.49 12.65 -5.36
C ASP A 123 -15.73 11.77 -5.20
N ASP A 124 -16.65 11.87 -6.18
CA ASP A 124 -17.74 10.92 -6.31
C ASP A 124 -17.22 9.50 -6.63
N ALA A 125 -17.85 8.48 -6.07
CA ALA A 125 -17.44 7.10 -6.24
C ALA A 125 -17.39 6.65 -7.71
N ASN A 126 -18.34 7.11 -8.55
CA ASN A 126 -18.35 6.77 -9.97
C ASN A 126 -17.14 7.38 -10.71
N ARG A 127 -16.77 8.62 -10.39
CA ARG A 127 -15.60 9.28 -10.99
C ARG A 127 -14.29 8.67 -10.50
N ALA A 128 -14.20 8.30 -9.24
CA ALA A 128 -13.06 7.59 -8.67
C ALA A 128 -12.87 6.20 -9.32
N LEU A 129 -13.96 5.48 -9.59
CA LEU A 129 -13.93 4.21 -10.33
C LEU A 129 -13.35 4.41 -11.74
N MET A 130 -13.85 5.39 -12.49
CA MET A 130 -13.31 5.71 -13.81
C MET A 130 -11.83 6.09 -13.74
N GLY A 131 -11.45 6.93 -12.77
CA GLY A 131 -10.07 7.37 -12.57
C GLY A 131 -9.12 6.20 -12.25
N SER A 132 -9.50 5.28 -11.38
CA SER A 132 -8.71 4.10 -11.05
C SER A 132 -8.53 3.16 -12.24
N ASN A 133 -9.55 3.02 -13.07
CA ASN A 133 -9.47 2.24 -14.31
C ASN A 133 -8.56 2.92 -15.35
N MET A 134 -8.61 4.24 -15.49
CA MET A 134 -7.74 4.98 -16.39
C MET A 134 -6.26 4.96 -15.98
N GLN A 135 -5.94 4.90 -14.70
CA GLN A 135 -4.55 4.73 -14.23
C GLN A 135 -3.90 3.46 -14.80
N ARG A 136 -4.67 2.38 -14.97
CA ARG A 136 -4.15 1.12 -15.55
C ARG A 136 -3.88 1.20 -17.06
N GLN A 137 -4.34 2.25 -17.71
CA GLN A 137 -4.16 2.52 -19.16
C GLN A 137 -3.09 3.61 -19.39
N ALA A 138 -2.35 3.98 -18.36
CA ALA A 138 -1.34 5.01 -18.44
C ALA A 138 -0.20 4.62 -19.40
N VAL A 139 0.21 5.57 -20.23
CA VAL A 139 1.33 5.43 -21.16
C VAL A 139 2.54 6.16 -20.59
N PRO A 140 3.75 5.54 -20.56
CA PRO A 140 4.96 6.20 -20.14
C PRO A 140 5.24 7.46 -20.96
N VAL A 141 5.59 8.54 -20.27
CA VAL A 141 5.97 9.80 -20.90
C VAL A 141 7.45 9.81 -21.26
N LEU A 142 7.83 10.61 -22.27
CA LEU A 142 9.22 10.73 -22.72
C LEU A 142 10.15 11.25 -21.60
N ARG A 143 9.65 12.17 -20.80
CA ARG A 143 10.40 12.73 -19.67
C ARG A 143 9.54 12.62 -18.40
N PRO A 144 9.76 11.58 -17.58
CA PRO A 144 9.03 11.40 -16.35
C PRO A 144 9.43 12.47 -15.32
N GLU A 145 8.44 13.03 -14.65
CA GLU A 145 8.61 14.02 -13.59
C GLU A 145 7.82 13.60 -12.36
N LYS A 146 8.27 14.05 -11.19
CA LYS A 146 7.54 13.84 -9.94
C LYS A 146 6.23 14.63 -9.97
N PRO A 147 5.08 14.03 -9.63
CA PRO A 147 3.83 14.77 -9.53
C PRO A 147 3.90 15.85 -8.45
N LEU A 148 3.31 17.01 -8.73
CA LEU A 148 3.24 18.13 -7.76
C LEU A 148 2.41 17.77 -6.54
N VAL A 149 1.31 17.05 -6.76
CA VAL A 149 0.40 16.58 -5.72
C VAL A 149 0.39 15.05 -5.75
N GLY A 150 0.64 14.44 -4.61
CA GLY A 150 0.68 13.00 -4.46
C GLY A 150 0.14 12.56 -3.11
N THR A 151 -0.10 11.27 -2.96
CA THR A 151 -0.63 10.65 -1.74
C THR A 151 0.44 10.14 -0.79
N GLY A 152 1.72 10.15 -1.20
CA GLY A 152 2.85 9.58 -0.47
C GLY A 152 3.07 8.08 -0.72
N LEU A 153 2.14 7.41 -1.38
CA LEU A 153 2.24 5.98 -1.69
C LEU A 153 3.07 5.71 -2.96
N GLU A 154 3.30 6.71 -3.79
CA GLU A 154 3.94 6.59 -5.10
C GLU A 154 5.33 5.93 -5.03
N THR A 155 6.14 6.34 -4.06
CA THR A 155 7.50 5.81 -3.89
C THR A 155 7.49 4.33 -3.52
N VAL A 156 6.57 3.93 -2.66
CA VAL A 156 6.42 2.52 -2.22
C VAL A 156 5.94 1.68 -3.40
N VAL A 157 4.92 2.13 -4.12
CA VAL A 157 4.36 1.45 -5.29
C VAL A 157 5.41 1.30 -6.39
N ALA A 158 6.17 2.34 -6.70
CA ALA A 158 7.22 2.29 -7.72
C ALA A 158 8.31 1.27 -7.38
N ARG A 159 8.70 1.18 -6.10
CA ARG A 159 9.69 0.21 -5.62
C ARG A 159 9.15 -1.22 -5.67
N ASP A 160 7.96 -1.44 -5.14
CA ASP A 160 7.40 -2.77 -4.92
C ASP A 160 6.82 -3.37 -6.22
N SER A 161 6.51 -2.53 -7.21
CA SER A 161 6.06 -2.99 -8.54
C SER A 161 7.11 -3.79 -9.32
N GLY A 162 8.39 -3.68 -8.95
CA GLY A 162 9.50 -4.36 -9.63
C GLY A 162 9.84 -3.78 -11.02
N VAL A 163 9.18 -2.70 -11.45
CA VAL A 163 9.50 -2.01 -12.72
C VAL A 163 10.82 -1.24 -12.62
N CYS A 164 11.14 -0.74 -11.43
CA CYS A 164 12.38 -0.02 -11.16
C CYS A 164 13.42 -0.94 -10.51
N VAL A 165 14.65 -0.90 -11.01
CA VAL A 165 15.79 -1.53 -10.36
C VAL A 165 16.33 -0.59 -9.28
N VAL A 166 16.29 -1.04 -8.02
CA VAL A 166 16.75 -0.26 -6.87
C VAL A 166 18.12 -0.74 -6.45
N ALA A 167 19.02 0.19 -6.13
CA ALA A 167 20.34 -0.15 -5.62
C ALA A 167 20.24 -0.94 -4.30
N LYS A 168 20.95 -2.06 -4.21
CA LYS A 168 20.97 -2.92 -3.03
C LYS A 168 21.76 -2.28 -1.89
N ASN A 169 22.91 -1.72 -2.24
CA ASN A 169 23.86 -1.13 -1.29
C ASN A 169 24.12 0.34 -1.62
N LYS A 170 24.59 1.09 -0.62
CA LYS A 170 25.10 2.44 -0.84
C LYS A 170 26.44 2.37 -1.54
N GLY A 171 26.65 3.19 -2.57
CA GLY A 171 27.88 3.16 -3.34
C GLY A 171 28.06 4.35 -4.26
N VAL A 172 29.17 4.33 -4.99
CA VAL A 172 29.51 5.31 -6.02
C VAL A 172 29.47 4.62 -7.38
N VAL A 173 28.79 5.23 -8.33
CA VAL A 173 28.76 4.73 -9.71
C VAL A 173 30.15 4.88 -10.33
N GLU A 174 30.72 3.75 -10.73
CA GLU A 174 32.09 3.71 -11.30
C GLU A 174 32.04 3.73 -12.82
N SER A 175 31.10 3.00 -13.41
CA SER A 175 30.97 2.93 -14.86
C SER A 175 29.52 2.75 -15.27
N VAL A 176 29.11 3.35 -16.39
CA VAL A 176 27.79 3.26 -16.99
C VAL A 176 27.93 2.99 -18.47
N ASP A 177 27.36 1.87 -18.90
CA ASP A 177 27.22 1.47 -20.29
C ASP A 177 25.75 1.38 -20.68
N ALA A 178 25.45 1.23 -21.96
CA ALA A 178 24.09 0.98 -22.43
C ALA A 178 23.50 -0.33 -21.85
N GLY A 179 24.33 -1.31 -21.55
CA GLY A 179 23.93 -2.63 -21.07
C GLY A 179 24.03 -2.83 -19.56
N ARG A 180 24.79 -1.98 -18.83
CA ARG A 180 25.05 -2.18 -17.41
C ARG A 180 25.43 -0.90 -16.67
N ILE A 181 25.17 -0.92 -15.36
CA ILE A 181 25.66 0.09 -14.41
C ILE A 181 26.48 -0.64 -13.35
N VAL A 182 27.71 -0.17 -13.12
CA VAL A 182 28.64 -0.72 -12.13
C VAL A 182 28.73 0.24 -10.96
N VAL A 183 28.37 -0.25 -9.76
CA VAL A 183 28.37 0.53 -8.52
C VAL A 183 29.39 -0.07 -7.55
N ARG A 184 30.38 0.70 -7.14
CA ARG A 184 31.30 0.31 -6.09
C ARG A 184 30.67 0.61 -4.73
N VAL A 185 30.49 -0.44 -3.94
CA VAL A 185 29.89 -0.35 -2.61
C VAL A 185 30.83 0.37 -1.65
N THR A 186 30.29 1.36 -0.93
CA THR A 186 31.06 2.17 0.05
C THR A 186 30.74 1.82 1.50
N ASP A 187 29.89 0.82 1.74
CA ASP A 187 29.51 0.44 3.11
C ASP A 187 30.70 -0.21 3.85
N ALA A 188 31.09 0.47 4.93
CA ALA A 188 32.30 0.19 5.72
C ALA A 188 32.24 -1.09 6.59
N LYS A 189 31.20 -1.93 6.47
CA LYS A 189 31.07 -3.14 7.30
C LYS A 189 31.92 -4.31 6.82
N ASN A 190 32.24 -4.37 5.54
CA ASN A 190 33.12 -5.38 4.97
C ASN A 190 34.33 -4.70 4.33
N LYS A 191 35.53 -5.05 4.78
CA LYS A 191 36.82 -4.52 4.24
C LYS A 191 37.16 -5.00 2.82
N THR A 192 36.25 -5.72 2.17
CA THR A 192 36.37 -6.18 0.78
C THR A 192 35.66 -5.18 -0.14
N ALA A 193 36.33 -4.76 -1.19
CA ALA A 193 35.71 -3.94 -2.23
C ALA A 193 34.67 -4.78 -2.98
N GLU A 194 33.42 -4.61 -2.61
CA GLU A 194 32.28 -5.24 -3.28
C GLU A 194 31.78 -4.34 -4.42
N VAL A 195 31.41 -4.94 -5.54
CA VAL A 195 30.89 -4.25 -6.70
C VAL A 195 29.54 -4.84 -7.05
N ASP A 196 28.52 -3.98 -7.12
CA ASP A 196 27.19 -4.34 -7.58
C ASP A 196 27.08 -4.02 -9.09
N ILE A 197 26.67 -5.01 -9.89
CA ILE A 197 26.48 -4.84 -11.33
C ILE A 197 24.98 -4.98 -11.62
N TYR A 198 24.39 -3.92 -12.18
CA TYR A 198 22.98 -3.87 -12.63
C TYR A 198 22.96 -3.97 -14.16
N LEU A 199 22.33 -5.02 -14.66
CA LEU A 199 22.20 -5.25 -16.10
C LEU A 199 20.89 -4.65 -16.62
N SER A 200 20.92 -4.12 -17.85
CA SER A 200 19.73 -3.63 -18.53
C SER A 200 18.80 -4.80 -18.87
N LEU A 201 17.54 -4.69 -18.47
CA LEU A 201 16.51 -5.71 -18.78
C LEU A 201 16.22 -5.82 -20.28
N ILE A 202 16.42 -4.74 -21.04
CA ILE A 202 16.21 -4.74 -22.50
C ILE A 202 17.11 -5.77 -23.18
N HIS A 203 18.38 -5.86 -22.76
CA HIS A 203 19.35 -6.79 -23.33
C HIS A 203 19.15 -8.24 -22.84
N ILE A 204 18.46 -8.45 -21.74
CA ILE A 204 18.19 -9.77 -21.16
C ILE A 204 16.92 -10.37 -21.75
N SER A 205 15.91 -9.55 -21.98
CA SER A 205 14.55 -9.99 -22.34
C SER A 205 14.23 -9.84 -23.82
N GLU A 206 15.14 -9.32 -24.64
CA GLU A 206 14.92 -9.20 -26.07
C GLU A 206 14.93 -10.59 -26.71
N PRO A 207 13.79 -11.08 -27.23
CA PRO A 207 13.79 -12.33 -27.95
C PRO A 207 14.67 -12.14 -29.19
N THR A 208 15.66 -13.00 -29.35
CA THR A 208 16.42 -13.07 -30.58
C THR A 208 15.45 -13.24 -31.75
N ARG A 209 15.14 -12.16 -32.46
CA ARG A 209 14.51 -12.27 -33.77
C ARG A 209 15.51 -13.03 -34.65
N ARG A 210 15.26 -14.30 -34.86
CA ARG A 210 15.89 -15.00 -35.98
C ARG A 210 15.39 -14.27 -37.23
N THR A 211 16.26 -13.53 -37.85
CA THR A 211 16.11 -13.16 -39.25
C THR A 211 16.52 -14.43 -40.03
N ASP A 212 15.54 -15.21 -40.44
CA ASP A 212 15.69 -16.18 -41.54
C ASP A 212 15.79 -15.43 -42.85
#